data_7070e9dc30adfa23940ba3f03e5eb447
#
_entry.id   7070e9dc30adfa23940ba3f03e5eb447
#
_cell.length_a   1.000
_cell.length_b   1.000
_cell.length_c   1.000
_cell.angle_alpha   90.00
_cell.angle_beta   90.00
_cell.angle_gamma   90.00
#
_symmetry.space_group_name_H-M   'P 1'
#
loop_
_entity.id
_entity.type
_entity.pdbx_description
1 polymer ?
#
loop_
_entity_poly.entity_id
_entity_poly.type
_entity_poly.pdbx_seq_one_letter_code
_entity_poly.pdbx_strand_id
1 'polypeptide(L)'
;MINKLLTKYLDTKKIQYETHVDLKKRTWIHRGGIAGIFISPVSADELETIVSFLYSEEISFLLIGHTSNLYILNECNIPVVVSTAKCKYFHVENGELFCEAGVGVINLSKQMIKQGIKGFEYLTGLPGTVGAE
;
A
#
# COMPACT_ATOMS: atom_id res chain seq x y z
N MET A 1 -21.41 6.28 10.98
CA MET A 1 -22.12 5.35 10.08
C MET A 1 -21.15 4.63 9.11
N ILE A 2 -20.36 5.38 8.37
CA ILE A 2 -19.35 4.83 7.41
C ILE A 2 -18.43 3.83 8.10
N ASN A 3 -17.92 4.14 9.29
CA ASN A 3 -17.02 3.27 10.02
C ASN A 3 -17.62 1.88 10.35
N LYS A 4 -18.91 1.81 10.71
CA LYS A 4 -19.55 0.51 11.02
C LYS A 4 -19.75 -0.34 9.77
N LEU A 5 -20.13 0.28 8.65
CA LEU A 5 -20.31 -0.43 7.39
C LEU A 5 -18.95 -0.99 6.91
N LEU A 6 -17.93 -0.16 6.90
CA LEU A 6 -16.59 -0.52 6.44
C LEU A 6 -15.96 -1.60 7.33
N THR A 7 -15.98 -1.44 8.65
CA THR A 7 -15.41 -2.44 9.56
C THR A 7 -16.11 -3.79 9.46
N LYS A 8 -17.45 -3.80 9.36
CA LYS A 8 -18.22 -5.03 9.13
C LYS A 8 -17.82 -5.72 7.82
N TYR A 9 -17.61 -4.96 6.76
CA TYR A 9 -17.16 -5.50 5.48
C TYR A 9 -15.76 -6.09 5.59
N LEU A 10 -14.81 -5.37 6.21
CA LEU A 10 -13.45 -5.82 6.43
C LEU A 10 -13.40 -7.11 7.27
N ASP A 11 -14.18 -7.18 8.34
CA ASP A 11 -14.31 -8.39 9.18
C ASP A 11 -14.86 -9.57 8.38
N THR A 12 -15.88 -9.35 7.56
CA THR A 12 -16.47 -10.39 6.71
C THR A 12 -15.46 -10.93 5.69
N LYS A 13 -14.64 -10.05 5.11
CA LYS A 13 -13.60 -10.41 4.14
C LYS A 13 -12.30 -10.84 4.80
N LYS A 14 -12.18 -10.72 6.13
CA LYS A 14 -10.96 -11.02 6.91
C LYS A 14 -9.75 -10.19 6.47
N ILE A 15 -9.98 -8.97 5.99
CA ILE A 15 -8.94 -8.01 5.62
C ILE A 15 -8.45 -7.30 6.88
N GLN A 16 -7.13 -7.20 7.05
CA GLN A 16 -6.52 -6.58 8.23
C GLN A 16 -6.71 -5.07 8.23
N TYR A 17 -7.12 -4.53 9.38
CA TYR A 17 -7.22 -3.09 9.61
C TYR A 17 -6.96 -2.73 11.07
N GLU A 18 -6.67 -1.48 11.30
CA GLU A 18 -6.50 -0.86 12.62
C GLU A 18 -7.31 0.42 12.67
N THR A 19 -7.73 0.83 13.86
CA THR A 19 -8.48 2.09 14.08
C THR A 19 -7.66 3.09 14.88
N HIS A 20 -7.88 4.39 14.64
CA HIS A 20 -7.17 5.47 15.34
C HIS A 20 -5.65 5.36 15.27
N VAL A 21 -5.13 5.18 14.06
CA VAL A 21 -3.68 4.97 13.84
C VAL A 21 -2.95 6.30 13.74
N ASP A 22 -1.92 6.48 14.58
CA ASP A 22 -0.99 7.60 14.47
C ASP A 22 -0.08 7.41 13.24
N LEU A 23 -0.31 8.23 12.21
CA LEU A 23 0.42 8.16 10.96
C LEU A 23 1.90 8.55 11.08
N LYS A 24 2.32 9.23 12.14
CA LYS A 24 3.74 9.48 12.42
C LYS A 24 4.55 8.20 12.54
N LYS A 25 3.92 7.11 12.99
CA LYS A 25 4.54 5.78 13.10
C LYS A 25 4.52 4.99 11.79
N ARG A 26 3.82 5.47 10.78
CA ARG A 26 3.58 4.78 9.52
C ARG A 26 4.16 5.51 8.30
N THR A 27 4.63 6.74 8.46
CA THR A 27 5.22 7.52 7.38
C THR A 27 6.74 7.55 7.48
N TRP A 28 7.40 7.59 6.31
CA TRP A 28 8.86 7.66 6.21
C TRP A 28 9.46 8.85 6.95
N ILE A 29 8.82 10.01 6.84
CA ILE A 29 9.29 11.26 7.48
C ILE A 29 8.87 11.41 8.94
N HIS A 30 8.21 10.40 9.51
CA HIS A 30 7.67 10.42 10.88
C HIS A 30 6.76 11.64 11.16
N ARG A 31 5.95 12.03 10.18
CA ARG A 31 4.94 13.07 10.28
C ARG A 31 3.60 12.58 9.77
N GLY A 32 2.54 13.15 10.31
CA GLY A 32 1.17 12.83 9.93
C GLY A 32 0.21 13.00 11.09
N GLY A 33 -1.07 12.98 10.79
CA GLY A 33 -2.16 13.04 11.76
C GLY A 33 -2.66 11.64 12.12
N ILE A 34 -3.96 11.53 12.31
CA ILE A 34 -4.62 10.28 12.69
C ILE A 34 -5.40 9.71 11.50
N ALA A 35 -5.21 8.42 11.23
CA ALA A 35 -6.09 7.66 10.36
C ALA A 35 -7.24 7.06 11.17
N GLY A 36 -8.48 7.32 10.78
CA GLY A 36 -9.64 6.74 11.44
C GLY A 36 -9.66 5.23 11.31
N ILE A 37 -9.50 4.74 10.08
CA ILE A 37 -9.31 3.32 9.74
C ILE A 37 -8.08 3.21 8.84
N PHE A 38 -7.14 2.35 9.21
CA PHE A 38 -5.93 2.04 8.44
C PHE A 38 -6.02 0.59 7.96
N ILE A 39 -6.17 0.39 6.66
CA ILE A 39 -6.40 -0.92 6.04
C ILE A 39 -5.10 -1.42 5.43
N SER A 40 -4.75 -2.68 5.71
CA SER A 40 -3.50 -3.30 5.29
C SER A 40 -3.77 -4.60 4.52
N PRO A 41 -4.23 -4.55 3.26
CA PRO A 41 -4.36 -5.74 2.44
C PRO A 41 -3.00 -6.41 2.25
N VAL A 42 -3.00 -7.73 2.16
CA VAL A 42 -1.76 -8.53 2.05
C VAL A 42 -1.55 -9.11 0.64
N SER A 43 -2.47 -8.87 -0.27
CA SER A 43 -2.40 -9.33 -1.67
C SER A 43 -3.09 -8.36 -2.62
N ALA A 44 -2.79 -8.50 -3.91
CA ALA A 44 -3.48 -7.74 -4.97
C ALA A 44 -4.99 -8.00 -4.96
N ASP A 45 -5.44 -9.23 -4.71
CA ASP A 45 -6.85 -9.58 -4.65
C ASP A 45 -7.59 -8.88 -3.49
N GLU A 46 -6.97 -8.84 -2.31
CA GLU A 46 -7.52 -8.08 -1.19
C GLU A 46 -7.55 -6.58 -1.45
N LEU A 47 -6.48 -6.05 -2.08
CA LEU A 47 -6.41 -4.63 -2.46
C LEU A 47 -7.52 -4.27 -3.45
N GLU A 48 -7.72 -5.07 -4.50
CA GLU A 48 -8.79 -4.88 -5.47
C GLU A 48 -10.16 -4.94 -4.79
N THR A 49 -10.37 -5.94 -3.93
CA THR A 49 -11.62 -6.14 -3.19
C THR A 49 -11.98 -4.90 -2.36
N ILE A 50 -11.03 -4.37 -1.58
CA ILE A 50 -11.30 -3.22 -0.72
C ILE A 50 -11.46 -1.91 -1.52
N VAL A 51 -10.63 -1.68 -2.52
CA VAL A 51 -10.70 -0.48 -3.36
C VAL A 51 -12.03 -0.45 -4.12
N SER A 52 -12.47 -1.57 -4.70
CA SER A 52 -13.76 -1.68 -5.37
C SER A 52 -14.93 -1.40 -4.42
N PHE A 53 -14.88 -1.91 -3.19
CA PHE A 53 -15.90 -1.61 -2.18
C PHE A 53 -15.92 -0.14 -1.80
N LEU A 54 -14.76 0.48 -1.55
CA LEU A 54 -14.67 1.89 -1.20
C LEU A 54 -15.25 2.80 -2.31
N TYR A 55 -14.97 2.47 -3.56
CA TYR A 55 -15.56 3.18 -4.70
C TYR A 55 -17.09 2.97 -4.82
N SER A 56 -17.57 1.73 -4.66
CA SER A 56 -19.01 1.44 -4.77
C SER A 56 -19.84 2.11 -3.67
N GLU A 57 -19.25 2.30 -2.49
CA GLU A 57 -19.90 2.97 -1.35
C GLU A 57 -19.58 4.48 -1.29
N GLU A 58 -18.91 5.01 -2.31
CA GLU A 58 -18.50 6.42 -2.39
C GLU A 58 -17.70 6.89 -1.15
N ILE A 59 -16.90 6.00 -0.56
CA ILE A 59 -16.07 6.29 0.60
C ILE A 59 -14.73 6.86 0.12
N SER A 60 -14.44 8.10 0.49
CA SER A 60 -13.14 8.72 0.22
C SER A 60 -12.03 8.06 1.04
N PHE A 61 -10.91 7.77 0.41
CA PHE A 61 -9.74 7.17 1.05
C PHE A 61 -8.43 7.71 0.49
N LEU A 62 -7.36 7.58 1.26
CA LEU A 62 -5.99 7.83 0.81
C LEU A 62 -5.29 6.50 0.59
N LEU A 63 -4.82 6.28 -0.63
CA LEU A 63 -3.96 5.12 -0.94
C LEU A 63 -2.50 5.51 -0.76
N ILE A 64 -1.76 4.73 0.02
CA ILE A 64 -0.34 4.98 0.28
C ILE A 64 0.53 3.75 -0.01
N GLY A 65 1.74 4.02 -0.49
CA GLY A 65 2.81 3.02 -0.62
C GLY A 65 3.81 3.12 0.54
N HIS A 66 5.10 3.23 0.21
CA HIS A 66 6.20 3.35 1.19
C HIS A 66 6.29 4.73 1.84
N THR A 67 5.51 5.71 1.36
CA THR A 67 5.45 7.09 1.88
C THR A 67 6.75 7.91 1.78
N SER A 68 7.72 7.46 1.00
CA SER A 68 9.00 8.16 0.82
C SER A 68 8.88 9.54 0.16
N ASN A 69 7.78 9.79 -0.55
CA ASN A 69 7.46 11.06 -1.20
C ASN A 69 6.08 11.61 -0.79
N LEU A 70 5.67 11.35 0.44
CA LEU A 70 4.38 11.79 0.99
C LEU A 70 4.60 12.64 2.24
N TYR A 71 3.98 13.80 2.25
CA TYR A 71 3.92 14.68 3.42
C TYR A 71 2.49 14.84 3.90
N ILE A 72 2.21 14.43 5.13
CA ILE A 72 0.91 14.59 5.80
C ILE A 72 1.09 15.56 6.96
N LEU A 73 0.26 16.60 7.01
CA LEU A 73 0.25 17.54 8.13
C LEU A 73 -0.17 16.85 9.42
N ASN A 74 0.45 17.24 10.54
CA ASN A 74 0.20 16.62 11.85
C ASN A 74 -1.25 16.80 12.35
N GLU A 75 -1.92 17.85 11.90
CA GLU A 75 -3.31 18.17 12.28
C GLU A 75 -4.34 17.46 11.38
N CYS A 76 -3.90 16.74 10.34
CA CYS A 76 -4.81 16.04 9.44
C CYS A 76 -5.46 14.83 10.13
N ASN A 77 -6.77 14.74 9.98
CA ASN A 77 -7.52 13.52 10.28
C ASN A 77 -7.99 12.92 8.97
N ILE A 78 -7.47 11.75 8.64
CA ILE A 78 -7.81 11.03 7.42
C ILE A 78 -8.76 9.89 7.78
N PRO A 79 -10.03 9.92 7.33
CA PRO A 79 -11.00 8.91 7.73
C PRO A 79 -10.57 7.48 7.39
N VAL A 80 -10.09 7.27 6.15
CA VAL A 80 -9.68 5.94 5.66
C VAL A 80 -8.36 6.03 4.93
N VAL A 81 -7.42 5.19 5.32
CA VAL A 81 -6.12 4.99 4.64
C VAL A 81 -6.01 3.53 4.21
N VAL A 82 -5.60 3.31 2.98
CA VAL A 82 -5.28 1.97 2.46
C VAL A 82 -3.79 1.93 2.15
N SER A 83 -3.07 0.97 2.74
CA SER A 83 -1.63 0.81 2.54
C SER A 83 -1.32 -0.41 1.70
N THR A 84 -0.56 -0.22 0.62
CA THR A 84 -0.07 -1.32 -0.22
C THR A 84 1.18 -2.01 0.33
N ALA A 85 1.71 -1.55 1.46
CA ALA A 85 3.02 -1.97 1.98
C ALA A 85 3.16 -3.48 2.22
N LYS A 86 2.07 -4.21 2.43
CA LYS A 86 2.06 -5.66 2.64
C LYS A 86 1.81 -6.47 1.36
N CYS A 87 1.43 -5.84 0.25
CA CYS A 87 1.26 -6.49 -1.05
C CYS A 87 2.64 -6.62 -1.72
N LYS A 88 3.38 -7.69 -1.41
CA LYS A 88 4.80 -7.82 -1.76
C LYS A 88 5.14 -9.02 -2.64
N TYR A 89 4.14 -9.66 -3.22
CA TYR A 89 4.37 -10.79 -4.11
C TYR A 89 4.84 -10.34 -5.49
N PHE A 90 5.81 -11.05 -6.04
CA PHE A 90 6.22 -10.90 -7.44
C PHE A 90 6.76 -12.23 -7.98
N HIS A 91 6.63 -12.44 -9.28
CA HIS A 91 7.24 -13.58 -9.98
C HIS A 91 7.52 -13.23 -11.43
N VAL A 92 8.44 -13.97 -12.03
CA VAL A 92 8.77 -13.88 -13.44
C VAL A 92 8.33 -15.16 -14.14
N GLU A 93 7.54 -15.04 -15.18
CA GLU A 93 7.08 -16.17 -15.99
C GLU A 93 7.01 -15.76 -17.46
N ASN A 94 7.53 -16.61 -18.36
CA ASN A 94 7.49 -16.41 -19.82
C ASN A 94 8.05 -15.05 -20.29
N GLY A 95 9.05 -14.50 -19.58
CA GLY A 95 9.64 -13.19 -19.89
C GLY A 95 8.82 -12.00 -19.40
N GLU A 96 7.75 -12.24 -18.67
CA GLU A 96 6.93 -11.20 -18.03
C GLU A 96 7.15 -11.19 -16.52
N LEU A 97 7.19 -10.00 -15.93
CA LEU A 97 7.24 -9.79 -14.49
C LEU A 97 5.85 -9.41 -13.99
N PHE A 98 5.27 -10.26 -13.16
CA PHE A 98 4.14 -9.89 -12.31
C PHE A 98 4.66 -9.31 -10.99
N CYS A 99 4.12 -8.19 -10.56
CA CYS A 99 4.59 -7.53 -9.35
C CYS A 99 3.46 -6.77 -8.65
N GLU A 100 3.26 -7.05 -7.38
CA GLU A 100 2.30 -6.31 -6.56
C GLU A 100 2.82 -4.92 -6.18
N ALA A 101 1.89 -3.99 -5.93
CA ALA A 101 2.17 -2.57 -5.73
C ALA A 101 3.11 -2.26 -4.55
N GLY A 102 3.12 -3.08 -3.51
CA GLY A 102 3.92 -2.90 -2.30
C GLY A 102 5.35 -3.43 -2.37
N VAL A 103 5.74 -4.04 -3.49
CA VAL A 103 7.11 -4.52 -3.68
C VAL A 103 8.07 -3.33 -3.73
N GLY A 104 9.10 -3.35 -2.89
CA GLY A 104 10.13 -2.31 -2.87
C GLY A 104 10.98 -2.34 -4.15
N VAL A 105 11.09 -1.20 -4.82
CA VAL A 105 11.80 -1.06 -6.11
C VAL A 105 13.25 -1.50 -6.03
N ILE A 106 13.97 -1.09 -4.97
CA ILE A 106 15.37 -1.47 -4.76
C ILE A 106 15.51 -2.99 -4.60
N ASN A 107 14.63 -3.61 -3.82
CA ASN A 107 14.67 -5.06 -3.60
C ASN A 107 14.37 -5.82 -4.90
N LEU A 108 13.35 -5.40 -5.64
CA LEU A 108 12.99 -5.98 -6.93
C LEU A 108 14.19 -5.91 -7.90
N SER A 109 14.79 -4.74 -8.05
CA SER A 109 15.97 -4.52 -8.91
C SER A 109 17.10 -5.48 -8.56
N LYS A 110 17.46 -5.58 -7.28
CA LYS A 110 18.50 -6.51 -6.82
C LYS A 110 18.20 -7.98 -7.14
N GLN A 111 16.93 -8.39 -7.00
CA GLN A 111 16.50 -9.75 -7.33
C GLN A 111 16.58 -10.02 -8.83
N MET A 112 16.16 -9.06 -9.66
CA MET A 112 16.24 -9.19 -11.12
C MET A 112 17.69 -9.29 -11.60
N ILE A 113 18.57 -8.44 -11.12
CA ILE A 113 20.00 -8.47 -11.43
C ILE A 113 20.62 -9.82 -11.02
N LYS A 114 20.30 -10.31 -9.81
CA LYS A 114 20.77 -11.61 -9.32
C LYS A 114 20.36 -12.79 -10.19
N GLN A 115 19.20 -12.69 -10.82
CA GLN A 115 18.69 -13.70 -11.77
C GLN A 115 19.21 -13.49 -13.20
N GLY A 116 20.07 -12.50 -13.43
CA GLY A 116 20.62 -12.20 -14.75
C GLY A 116 19.65 -11.47 -15.69
N ILE A 117 18.56 -10.94 -15.15
CA ILE A 117 17.58 -10.17 -15.91
C ILE A 117 18.06 -8.73 -16.00
N LYS A 118 18.29 -8.26 -17.22
CA LYS A 118 18.80 -6.91 -17.52
C LYS A 118 17.66 -5.88 -17.59
N GLY A 119 18.03 -4.61 -17.44
CA GLY A 119 17.11 -3.48 -17.61
C GLY A 119 16.57 -2.91 -16.30
N PHE A 120 16.91 -3.50 -15.15
CA PHE A 120 16.48 -3.05 -13.83
C PHE A 120 17.58 -2.29 -13.04
N GLU A 121 18.77 -2.12 -13.63
CA GLU A 121 19.95 -1.58 -12.94
C GLU A 121 19.73 -0.14 -12.48
N TYR A 122 18.99 0.68 -13.26
CA TYR A 122 18.72 2.07 -12.93
C TYR A 122 17.79 2.23 -11.72
N LEU A 123 17.05 1.20 -11.34
CA LEU A 123 16.14 1.22 -10.20
C LEU A 123 16.84 1.01 -8.84
N THR A 124 18.12 0.66 -8.82
CA THR A 124 18.84 0.31 -7.58
C THR A 124 18.97 1.46 -6.58
N GLY A 125 18.83 2.69 -7.03
CA GLY A 125 18.91 3.89 -6.20
C GLY A 125 17.57 4.57 -5.91
N LEU A 126 16.44 4.06 -6.45
CA LEU A 126 15.13 4.67 -6.28
C LEU A 126 14.42 4.12 -5.04
N PRO A 127 14.18 4.95 -4.00
CA PRO A 127 13.35 4.55 -2.87
C PRO A 127 11.87 4.54 -3.26
N GLY A 128 11.12 3.56 -2.77
CA GLY A 128 9.69 3.50 -3.01
C GLY A 128 9.19 2.10 -3.33
N THR A 129 7.95 2.02 -3.76
CA THR A 129 7.29 0.78 -4.17
C THR A 129 6.86 0.85 -5.63
N VAL A 130 6.70 -0.32 -6.25
CA VAL A 130 6.32 -0.43 -7.67
C VAL A 130 5.03 0.33 -7.98
N GLY A 131 4.06 0.32 -7.08
CA GLY A 131 2.79 1.01 -7.28
C GLY A 131 2.86 2.54 -7.15
N ALA A 132 3.99 3.09 -6.69
CA ALA A 132 4.19 4.53 -6.52
C ALA A 132 5.14 5.13 -7.57
N GLU A 133 5.86 4.31 -8.32
CA GLU A 133 6.75 4.68 -9.42
C GLU A 133 6.04 4.45 -10.78
#